data_77d630923a404cad1b024cad57747430
#
_entry.id   77d630923a404cad1b024cad57747430
#
_cell.length_a   1.000
_cell.length_b   1.000
_cell.length_c   1.000
_cell.angle_alpha   90.00
_cell.angle_beta   90.00
_cell.angle_gamma   90.00
#
_symmetry.space_group_name_H-M   'P 1'
#
loop_
_entity.id
_entity.type
_entity.pdbx_description
1 polymer ?
#
loop_
_entity_poly.entity_id
_entity_poly.type
_entity_poly.pdbx_seq_one_letter_code
_entity_poly.pdbx_strand_id
1 'polypeptide(L)'
;MKQVHLITDGACQGNPGPGGWAAILRFGRHRKELFGSSAHTTNNRMELAGAIEGLRALREPCEVEIVTDSKYVKSGITEWIHGWKRRNWLTAGKTPVLNRDLWVALDQLAAGHKTRWTWTKGHASHADNNRADELATRAAAAQTFSKGYRPDAQFPDYGLAQADTKAGR
;
A
#
# COMPACT_ATOMS: atom_id res chain seq x y z
N MET A 1 20.41 -7.30 10.28
CA MET A 1 19.31 -6.55 9.68
C MET A 1 18.38 -6.03 10.76
N LYS A 2 17.97 -4.78 10.63
CA LYS A 2 16.95 -4.23 11.53
C LYS A 2 15.63 -4.96 11.33
N GLN A 3 14.95 -5.20 12.43
CA GLN A 3 13.61 -5.76 12.41
C GLN A 3 12.60 -4.64 12.53
N VAL A 4 11.70 -4.57 11.55
CA VAL A 4 10.70 -3.51 11.44
C VAL A 4 9.31 -4.12 11.38
N HIS A 5 8.37 -3.52 12.11
CA HIS A 5 6.94 -3.81 11.95
C HIS A 5 6.34 -2.66 11.16
N LEU A 6 5.66 -3.00 10.09
CA LEU A 6 4.98 -2.05 9.23
C LEU A 6 3.50 -2.39 9.19
N ILE A 7 2.68 -1.48 9.71
CA ILE A 7 1.22 -1.63 9.72
C ILE A 7 0.66 -0.65 8.70
N THR A 8 -0.15 -1.14 7.77
CA THR A 8 -0.67 -0.33 6.67
C THR A 8 -2.18 -0.40 6.59
N ASP A 9 -2.77 0.64 6.03
CA ASP A 9 -4.20 0.67 5.74
C ASP A 9 -4.48 1.62 4.58
N GLY A 10 -5.64 1.44 3.97
CA GLY A 10 -6.14 2.30 2.92
C GLY A 10 -7.63 2.53 3.10
N ALA A 11 -8.09 3.69 2.68
CA ALA A 11 -9.50 4.07 2.76
C ALA A 11 -9.90 4.84 1.50
N CYS A 12 -11.15 4.71 1.11
CA CYS A 12 -11.65 5.43 -0.05
C CYS A 12 -13.10 5.83 0.18
N GLN A 13 -13.41 7.12 -0.05
CA GLN A 13 -14.79 7.64 0.06
C GLN A 13 -15.48 7.44 -1.27
N GLY A 14 -16.32 6.41 -1.36
CA GLY A 14 -16.78 5.89 -2.65
C GLY A 14 -15.63 5.09 -3.28
N ASN A 15 -15.91 4.28 -4.26
CA ASN A 15 -14.91 3.42 -4.86
C ASN A 15 -15.20 3.27 -6.36
N PRO A 16 -14.71 4.18 -7.23
CA PRO A 16 -13.65 5.17 -6.97
C PRO A 16 -14.11 6.44 -6.28
N GLY A 17 -13.15 7.18 -5.73
CA GLY A 17 -13.38 8.46 -5.07
C GLY A 17 -12.13 8.96 -4.36
N PRO A 18 -12.25 9.97 -3.50
CA PRO A 18 -11.12 10.44 -2.70
C PRO A 18 -10.64 9.36 -1.74
N GLY A 19 -9.34 9.11 -1.73
CA GLY A 19 -8.76 8.07 -0.89
C GLY A 19 -7.60 8.56 -0.06
N GLY A 20 -7.25 7.74 0.95
CA GLY A 20 -6.12 7.96 1.82
C GLY A 20 -5.43 6.66 2.16
N TRP A 21 -4.14 6.73 2.44
CA TRP A 21 -3.33 5.60 2.87
C TRP A 21 -2.58 5.95 4.14
N ALA A 22 -2.20 4.93 4.88
CA ALA A 22 -1.41 5.11 6.09
C ALA A 22 -0.40 3.99 6.24
N ALA A 23 0.74 4.31 6.84
CA ALA A 23 1.79 3.37 7.18
C ALA A 23 2.36 3.74 8.53
N ILE A 24 2.40 2.79 9.45
CA ILE A 24 3.01 2.97 10.76
C ILE A 24 4.22 2.04 10.85
N LEU A 25 5.38 2.63 11.08
CA LEU A 25 6.64 1.91 11.19
C LEU A 25 7.08 1.86 12.64
N ARG A 26 7.44 0.67 13.11
CA ARG A 26 8.03 0.48 14.43
C ARG A 26 9.34 -0.30 14.33
N PHE A 27 10.38 0.23 14.93
CA PHE A 27 11.61 -0.53 15.13
C PHE A 27 12.25 -0.07 16.47
N GLY A 28 12.52 -1.03 17.33
CA GLY A 28 12.98 -0.72 18.67
C GLY A 28 12.02 0.21 19.39
N ARG A 29 12.52 1.35 19.85
CA ARG A 29 11.71 2.39 20.49
C ARG A 29 11.15 3.42 19.52
N HIS A 30 11.53 3.33 18.26
CA HIS A 30 11.14 4.33 17.25
C HIS A 30 9.79 3.96 16.65
N ARG A 31 8.98 4.99 16.43
CA ARG A 31 7.68 4.83 15.80
C ARG A 31 7.47 6.01 14.86
N LYS A 32 7.06 5.75 13.66
CA LYS A 32 6.81 6.79 12.66
C LYS A 32 5.46 6.55 11.99
N GLU A 33 4.67 7.61 11.88
CA GLU A 33 3.39 7.57 11.17
C GLU A 33 3.52 8.32 9.86
N LEU A 34 3.11 7.66 8.77
CA LEU A 34 3.05 8.26 7.45
C LEU A 34 1.63 8.17 6.93
N PHE A 35 1.19 9.17 6.22
CA PHE A 35 -0.11 9.14 5.54
C PHE A 35 -0.12 10.08 4.34
N GLY A 36 -1.04 9.83 3.44
CA GLY A 36 -1.22 10.65 2.27
C GLY A 36 -2.56 10.36 1.61
N SER A 37 -2.81 11.01 0.50
CA SER A 37 -4.11 10.98 -0.14
C SER A 37 -4.01 11.03 -1.66
N SER A 38 -5.14 10.71 -2.30
CA SER A 38 -5.32 10.87 -3.73
C SER A 38 -6.76 11.32 -3.97
N ALA A 39 -6.94 12.28 -4.87
CA ALA A 39 -8.26 12.87 -5.09
C ALA A 39 -9.24 11.92 -5.78
N HIS A 40 -8.73 10.96 -6.56
CA HIS A 40 -9.56 10.02 -7.30
C HIS A 40 -8.84 8.69 -7.44
N THR A 41 -9.25 7.71 -6.66
CA THR A 41 -8.56 6.42 -6.56
C THR A 41 -9.53 5.32 -6.14
N THR A 42 -9.00 4.15 -5.79
CA THR A 42 -9.80 3.03 -5.30
C THR A 42 -9.24 2.56 -3.96
N ASN A 43 -10.06 1.80 -3.24
CA ASN A 43 -9.63 1.21 -1.97
C ASN A 43 -8.38 0.34 -2.17
N ASN A 44 -8.36 -0.51 -3.20
CA ASN A 44 -7.21 -1.39 -3.46
C ASN A 44 -5.94 -0.61 -3.76
N ARG A 45 -6.03 0.49 -4.51
CA ARG A 45 -4.87 1.32 -4.77
C ARG A 45 -4.33 1.97 -3.50
N MET A 46 -5.23 2.37 -2.59
CA MET A 46 -4.83 2.96 -1.31
C MET A 46 -4.19 1.93 -0.38
N GLU A 47 -4.69 0.70 -0.39
CA GLU A 47 -4.06 -0.38 0.36
C GLU A 47 -2.65 -0.67 -0.15
N LEU A 48 -2.47 -0.71 -1.45
CA LEU A 48 -1.14 -0.87 -2.05
C LEU A 48 -0.25 0.32 -1.74
N ALA A 49 -0.78 1.55 -1.78
CA ALA A 49 -0.03 2.76 -1.47
C ALA A 49 0.56 2.73 -0.06
N GLY A 50 -0.21 2.28 0.92
CA GLY A 50 0.29 2.17 2.29
C GLY A 50 1.51 1.25 2.38
N ALA A 51 1.47 0.10 1.72
CA ALA A 51 2.59 -0.84 1.71
C ALA A 51 3.80 -0.26 0.96
N ILE A 52 3.57 0.34 -0.20
CA ILE A 52 4.64 0.95 -1.00
C ILE A 52 5.32 2.08 -0.23
N GLU A 53 4.54 3.00 0.33
CA GLU A 53 5.10 4.15 1.03
C GLU A 53 5.81 3.75 2.32
N GLY A 54 5.29 2.75 3.02
CA GLY A 54 5.95 2.22 4.20
C GLY A 54 7.32 1.62 3.88
N LEU A 55 7.40 0.79 2.85
CA LEU A 55 8.67 0.19 2.44
C LEU A 55 9.63 1.24 1.87
N ARG A 56 9.11 2.21 1.13
CA ARG A 56 9.91 3.29 0.56
C ARG A 56 10.60 4.13 1.64
N ALA A 57 10.01 4.21 2.80
CA ALA A 57 10.58 4.99 3.92
C ALA A 57 11.82 4.34 4.55
N LEU A 58 12.06 3.06 4.27
CA LEU A 58 13.22 2.36 4.80
C LEU A 58 14.45 2.65 3.95
N ARG A 59 15.55 3.01 4.60
CA ARG A 59 16.76 3.45 3.91
C ARG A 59 17.82 2.37 3.75
N GLU A 60 17.59 1.21 4.35
CA GLU A 60 18.53 0.08 4.31
C GLU A 60 17.75 -1.21 4.30
N PRO A 61 18.35 -2.32 3.87
CA PRO A 61 17.67 -3.61 3.92
C PRO A 61 17.26 -3.96 5.34
N CYS A 62 16.02 -4.38 5.52
CA CYS A 62 15.43 -4.71 6.82
C CYS A 62 14.69 -6.03 6.74
N GLU A 63 14.50 -6.67 7.88
CA GLU A 63 13.49 -7.71 8.03
C GLU A 63 12.19 -7.00 8.40
N VAL A 64 11.20 -7.10 7.54
CA VAL A 64 9.95 -6.35 7.71
C VAL A 64 8.78 -7.30 7.83
N GLU A 65 8.04 -7.19 8.92
CA GLU A 65 6.73 -7.80 9.01
C GLU A 65 5.71 -6.75 8.61
N ILE A 66 4.99 -6.99 7.51
CA ILE A 66 3.95 -6.10 7.04
C ILE A 66 2.60 -6.67 7.45
N VAL A 67 1.86 -5.89 8.23
CA VAL A 67 0.53 -6.25 8.72
C VAL A 67 -0.48 -5.44 7.94
N THR A 68 -1.40 -6.13 7.27
CA THR A 68 -2.46 -5.51 6.47
C THR A 68 -3.78 -6.19 6.72
N ASP A 69 -4.88 -5.46 6.65
CA ASP A 69 -6.22 -6.05 6.68
C ASP A 69 -6.75 -6.32 5.26
N SER A 70 -5.95 -6.04 4.25
CA SER A 70 -6.31 -6.28 2.85
C SER A 70 -5.89 -7.67 2.40
N LYS A 71 -6.86 -8.55 2.18
CA LYS A 71 -6.58 -9.86 1.56
C LYS A 71 -6.05 -9.69 0.15
N TYR A 72 -6.50 -8.68 -0.56
CA TYR A 72 -6.04 -8.36 -1.91
C TYR A 72 -4.52 -8.14 -1.92
N VAL A 73 -4.01 -7.31 -1.01
CA VAL A 73 -2.58 -7.04 -0.94
C VAL A 73 -1.81 -8.30 -0.54
N LYS A 74 -2.24 -8.98 0.52
CA LYS A 74 -1.52 -10.17 0.99
C LYS A 74 -1.51 -11.26 -0.06
N SER A 75 -2.65 -11.59 -0.63
CA SER A 75 -2.73 -12.66 -1.63
C SER A 75 -2.00 -12.29 -2.91
N GLY A 76 -2.08 -11.04 -3.31
CA GLY A 76 -1.38 -10.58 -4.51
C GLY A 76 0.14 -10.73 -4.38
N ILE A 77 0.71 -10.21 -3.30
CA ILE A 77 2.18 -10.20 -3.15
C ILE A 77 2.75 -11.58 -2.80
N THR A 78 1.98 -12.45 -2.17
CA THR A 78 2.47 -13.78 -1.76
C THR A 78 2.10 -14.89 -2.73
N GLU A 79 1.07 -14.72 -3.54
CA GLU A 79 0.56 -15.78 -4.41
C GLU A 79 0.47 -15.36 -5.87
N TRP A 80 -0.39 -14.39 -6.20
CA TRP A 80 -0.72 -14.06 -7.59
C TRP A 80 0.46 -13.51 -8.37
N ILE A 81 1.34 -12.78 -7.70
CA ILE A 81 2.44 -12.06 -8.35
C ILE A 81 3.38 -13.01 -9.09
N HIS A 82 3.56 -14.23 -8.62
CA HIS A 82 4.45 -15.19 -9.25
C HIS A 82 3.98 -15.56 -10.66
N GLY A 83 2.68 -15.76 -10.82
CA GLY A 83 2.09 -16.01 -12.14
C GLY A 83 2.14 -14.76 -13.03
N TRP A 84 1.87 -13.61 -12.47
CA TRP A 84 1.95 -12.36 -13.23
C TRP A 84 3.36 -12.12 -13.77
N LYS A 85 4.37 -12.33 -12.98
CA LYS A 85 5.77 -12.16 -13.41
C LYS A 85 6.14 -13.14 -14.51
N ARG A 86 5.68 -14.40 -14.40
CA ARG A 86 5.91 -15.40 -15.46
C ARG A 86 5.23 -15.02 -16.77
N ARG A 87 4.11 -14.33 -16.71
CA ARG A 87 3.35 -13.90 -17.89
C ARG A 87 3.66 -12.46 -18.29
N ASN A 88 4.78 -11.93 -17.86
CA ASN A 88 5.21 -10.56 -18.17
C ASN A 88 4.16 -9.51 -17.76
N TRP A 89 3.59 -9.69 -16.56
CA TRP A 89 2.57 -8.81 -15.96
C TRP A 89 1.26 -8.78 -16.73
N LEU A 90 0.94 -9.90 -17.34
CA LEU A 90 -0.35 -10.09 -18.00
C LEU A 90 -1.18 -11.11 -17.22
N THR A 91 -2.49 -10.96 -17.31
CA THR A 91 -3.42 -11.96 -16.79
C THR A 91 -3.40 -13.20 -17.68
N ALA A 92 -4.06 -14.29 -17.25
CA ALA A 92 -4.24 -15.47 -18.08
C ALA A 92 -4.92 -15.14 -19.41
N GLY A 93 -5.78 -14.12 -19.42
CA GLY A 93 -6.45 -13.63 -20.65
C GLY A 93 -5.61 -12.66 -21.47
N LYS A 94 -4.34 -12.49 -21.16
CA LYS A 94 -3.38 -11.64 -21.87
C LYS A 94 -3.70 -10.15 -21.84
N THR A 95 -4.40 -9.70 -20.81
CA THR A 95 -4.62 -8.27 -20.53
C THR A 95 -3.68 -7.82 -19.43
N PRO A 96 -3.33 -6.51 -19.35
CA PRO A 96 -2.50 -6.03 -18.24
C PRO A 96 -3.15 -6.31 -16.90
N VAL A 97 -2.32 -6.70 -15.92
CA VAL A 97 -2.79 -6.91 -14.55
C VAL A 97 -3.36 -5.60 -14.01
N LEU A 98 -4.51 -5.69 -13.36
CA LEU A 98 -5.13 -4.53 -12.72
C LEU A 98 -4.19 -3.96 -11.65
N ASN A 99 -4.02 -2.64 -11.62
CA ASN A 99 -3.09 -1.95 -10.72
C ASN A 99 -1.64 -2.39 -10.94
N ARG A 100 -1.30 -2.80 -12.14
CA ARG A 100 0.04 -3.27 -12.51
C ARG A 100 1.15 -2.31 -12.06
N ASP A 101 0.95 -1.02 -12.25
CA ASP A 101 1.92 0.01 -11.88
C ASP A 101 2.30 -0.10 -10.40
N LEU A 102 1.30 -0.26 -9.53
CA LEU A 102 1.52 -0.35 -8.10
C LEU A 102 2.11 -1.71 -7.70
N TRP A 103 1.65 -2.79 -8.34
CA TRP A 103 2.20 -4.12 -8.06
C TRP A 103 3.66 -4.23 -8.44
N VAL A 104 4.07 -3.65 -9.57
CA VAL A 104 5.47 -3.64 -9.99
C VAL A 104 6.31 -2.85 -8.98
N ALA A 105 5.83 -1.69 -8.55
CA ALA A 105 6.54 -0.88 -7.56
C ALA A 105 6.68 -1.62 -6.23
N LEU A 106 5.63 -2.26 -5.77
CA LEU A 106 5.65 -3.02 -4.52
C LEU A 106 6.63 -4.20 -4.60
N ASP A 107 6.61 -4.94 -5.70
CA ASP A 107 7.51 -6.06 -5.92
C ASP A 107 8.99 -5.63 -5.85
N GLN A 108 9.31 -4.53 -6.51
CA GLN A 108 10.68 -4.01 -6.51
C GLN A 108 11.13 -3.59 -5.11
N LEU A 109 10.26 -2.92 -4.36
CA LEU A 109 10.59 -2.51 -2.99
C LEU A 109 10.73 -3.71 -2.08
N ALA A 110 9.81 -4.66 -2.15
CA ALA A 110 9.84 -5.86 -1.32
C ALA A 110 11.11 -6.68 -1.55
N ALA A 111 11.59 -6.72 -2.79
CA ALA A 111 12.82 -7.46 -3.12
C ALA A 111 14.06 -6.90 -2.43
N GLY A 112 14.04 -5.65 -2.01
CA GLY A 112 15.13 -5.02 -1.26
C GLY A 112 15.15 -5.34 0.23
N HIS A 113 14.17 -6.08 0.71
CA HIS A 113 14.04 -6.42 2.13
C HIS A 113 13.70 -7.88 2.28
N LYS A 114 13.77 -8.36 3.51
CA LYS A 114 13.29 -9.69 3.87
C LYS A 114 11.89 -9.51 4.46
N THR A 115 10.86 -9.79 3.67
CA THR A 115 9.49 -9.46 4.04
C THR A 115 8.69 -10.67 4.50
N ARG A 116 7.81 -10.43 5.46
CA ARG A 116 6.78 -11.39 5.88
C ARG A 116 5.45 -10.64 5.90
N TRP A 117 4.44 -11.20 5.24
CA TRP A 117 3.14 -10.57 5.07
C TRP A 117 2.12 -11.27 5.95
N THR A 118 1.50 -10.51 6.83
CA THR A 118 0.51 -11.01 7.79
C THR A 118 -0.81 -10.31 7.53
N TRP A 119 -1.84 -11.10 7.27
CA TRP A 119 -3.21 -10.58 7.17
C TRP A 119 -3.87 -10.62 8.54
N THR A 120 -4.58 -9.54 8.88
CA THR A 120 -5.38 -9.46 10.09
C THR A 120 -6.75 -8.89 9.72
N LYS A 121 -7.78 -9.26 10.48
CA LYS A 121 -9.11 -8.68 10.26
C LYS A 121 -9.16 -7.19 10.62
N GLY A 122 -8.06 -6.65 11.14
CA GLY A 122 -8.09 -5.31 11.69
C GLY A 122 -8.82 -5.30 13.02
N HIS A 123 -9.14 -4.16 13.52
CA HIS A 123 -10.01 -3.98 14.68
C HIS A 123 -9.33 -4.03 16.03
N ALA A 124 -10.17 -4.01 16.96
CA ALA A 124 -10.10 -3.62 18.35
C ALA A 124 -8.88 -4.08 19.17
N SER A 125 -8.26 -5.17 18.80
CA SER A 125 -7.15 -5.71 19.59
C SER A 125 -5.77 -5.12 19.23
N HIS A 126 -5.69 -4.31 18.17
CA HIS A 126 -4.41 -3.77 17.70
C HIS A 126 -4.48 -2.25 17.58
N ALA A 127 -3.82 -1.57 18.52
CA ALA A 127 -3.81 -0.10 18.55
C ALA A 127 -3.26 0.51 17.25
N ASP A 128 -2.20 -0.07 16.68
CA ASP A 128 -1.62 0.45 15.44
C ASP A 128 -2.52 0.22 14.24
N ASN A 129 -3.26 -0.89 14.18
CA ASN A 129 -4.22 -1.11 13.13
C ASN A 129 -5.34 -0.07 13.17
N ASN A 130 -5.85 0.21 14.38
CA ASN A 130 -6.87 1.25 14.57
C ASN A 130 -6.32 2.63 14.20
N ARG A 131 -5.08 2.90 14.57
CA ARG A 131 -4.44 4.18 14.25
C ARG A 131 -4.23 4.33 12.74
N ALA A 132 -3.79 3.28 12.06
CA ALA A 132 -3.62 3.30 10.61
C ALA A 132 -4.95 3.57 9.91
N ASP A 133 -6.03 2.91 10.35
CA ASP A 133 -7.37 3.16 9.82
C ASP A 133 -7.78 4.62 10.01
N GLU A 134 -7.58 5.17 11.21
CA GLU A 134 -7.89 6.56 11.51
C GLU A 134 -7.14 7.52 10.60
N LEU A 135 -5.82 7.31 10.45
CA LEU A 135 -4.98 8.16 9.61
C LEU A 135 -5.41 8.10 8.13
N ALA A 136 -5.66 6.91 7.62
CA ALA A 136 -6.08 6.72 6.23
C ALA A 136 -7.45 7.37 5.98
N THR A 137 -8.38 7.20 6.90
CA THR A 137 -9.73 7.77 6.79
C THR A 137 -9.68 9.30 6.83
N ARG A 138 -8.90 9.86 7.75
CA ARG A 138 -8.73 11.31 7.83
C ARG A 138 -8.05 11.87 6.59
N ALA A 139 -7.02 11.19 6.10
CA ALA A 139 -6.32 11.63 4.89
C ALA A 139 -7.25 11.62 3.68
N ALA A 140 -8.10 10.60 3.56
CA ALA A 140 -9.09 10.54 2.49
C ALA A 140 -10.05 11.73 2.53
N ALA A 141 -10.54 12.06 3.72
CA ALA A 141 -11.50 13.15 3.89
C ALA A 141 -10.87 14.52 3.68
N ALA A 142 -9.69 14.75 4.26
CA ALA A 142 -9.03 16.07 4.25
C ALA A 142 -8.06 16.25 3.08
N GLN A 143 -7.72 15.20 2.37
CA GLN A 143 -6.74 15.20 1.27
C GLN A 143 -5.41 15.82 1.72
N THR A 144 -4.86 15.23 2.78
CA THR A 144 -3.65 15.69 3.44
C THR A 144 -2.54 14.66 3.40
N PHE A 145 -1.31 15.13 3.69
CA PHE A 145 -0.11 14.31 3.75
C PHE A 145 0.60 14.55 5.07
N SER A 146 1.29 13.53 5.57
CA SER A 146 2.09 13.67 6.77
C SER A 146 3.21 14.68 6.56
N LYS A 147 3.61 15.32 7.66
CA LYS A 147 4.66 16.35 7.62
C LYS A 147 5.94 15.76 7.05
N GLY A 148 6.53 16.48 6.10
CA GLY A 148 7.77 16.04 5.46
C GLY A 148 7.59 15.04 4.34
N TYR A 149 6.36 14.64 4.01
CA TYR A 149 6.12 13.76 2.89
C TYR A 149 6.64 14.38 1.58
N ARG A 150 7.37 13.59 0.80
CA ARG A 150 7.87 14.01 -0.50
C ARG A 150 7.50 13.00 -1.55
N PRO A 151 6.72 13.40 -2.57
CA PRO A 151 6.47 12.51 -3.69
C PRO A 151 7.78 12.25 -4.45
N ASP A 152 7.85 11.09 -5.08
CA ASP A 152 9.02 10.70 -5.87
C ASP A 152 8.54 10.33 -7.26
N ALA A 153 9.03 11.03 -8.27
CA ALA A 153 8.65 10.82 -9.67
C ALA A 153 9.01 9.43 -10.19
N GLN A 154 9.90 8.70 -9.51
CA GLN A 154 10.23 7.31 -9.87
C GLN A 154 9.15 6.32 -9.47
N PHE A 155 8.22 6.73 -8.61
CA PHE A 155 7.12 5.89 -8.17
C PHE A 155 5.82 6.31 -8.85
N PRO A 156 4.88 5.38 -9.03
CA PRO A 156 3.62 5.71 -9.70
C PRO A 156 2.76 6.66 -8.88
N ASP A 157 1.89 7.37 -9.55
CA ASP A 157 0.81 8.11 -8.94
C ASP A 157 -0.23 7.11 -8.44
N TYR A 158 -0.81 7.36 -7.27
CA TYR A 158 -1.81 6.46 -6.71
C TYR A 158 -3.23 6.72 -7.25
N GLY A 159 -3.41 7.80 -8.01
CA GLY A 159 -4.68 8.11 -8.63
C GLY A 159 -5.00 7.19 -9.81
N LEU A 160 -6.28 7.07 -10.12
CA LEU A 160 -6.73 6.36 -11.30
C LEU A 160 -6.47 7.19 -12.56
N ALA A 161 -6.00 6.53 -13.61
CA ALA A 161 -6.01 7.12 -14.93
C ALA A 161 -7.46 7.22 -15.42
N GLN A 162 -7.73 8.17 -16.31
CA GLN A 162 -9.07 8.39 -16.83
C GLN A 162 -9.64 7.14 -17.56
N ALA A 163 -8.77 6.39 -18.21
CA ALA A 163 -9.16 5.15 -18.87
C ALA A 163 -9.65 4.10 -17.86
N ASP A 164 -9.01 4.00 -16.71
CA ASP A 164 -9.41 3.06 -15.66
C ASP A 164 -10.76 3.45 -15.06
N THR A 165 -11.01 4.74 -14.92
CA THR A 165 -12.30 5.26 -14.45
C THR A 165 -13.41 4.82 -15.40
N LYS A 166 -13.19 4.95 -16.70
CA LYS A 166 -14.17 4.55 -17.71
C LYS A 166 -14.41 3.05 -17.74
N ALA A 167 -13.42 2.26 -17.38
CA ALA A 167 -13.53 0.81 -17.32
C ALA A 167 -14.30 0.33 -16.09
N GLY A 168 -14.75 1.22 -15.20
CA GLY A 168 -15.56 0.88 -14.04
C GLY A 168 -14.82 0.14 -12.94
N ARG A 169 -13.57 0.42 -12.76
CA ARG A 169 -12.73 -0.25 -11.77
C ARG A 169 -13.11 0.06 -10.38
#